data_72f3ab7729b6483290114ee763ef078a
#
_entry.id   72f3ab7729b6483290114ee763ef078a
#
_cell.length_a   1.000
_cell.length_b   1.000
_cell.length_c   1.000
_cell.angle_alpha   90.00
_cell.angle_beta   90.00
_cell.angle_gamma   90.00
#
_symmetry.space_group_name_H-M   'P 1'
#
loop_
_entity.id
_entity.type
_entity.pdbx_description
1 polymer ?
#
loop_
_entity_poly.entity_id
_entity_poly.type
_entity_poly.pdbx_seq_one_letter_code
_entity_poly.pdbx_strand_id
1 'polypeptide(L)'
;QARLVSDGLAAFTFWGWQAVIVLAVITLPMGLTSTKEYAELEWPIDILIAVVWVSYALVFFGTIMKRKMKHIYVGNWFFGGFIITVAVLHIVNSMAVPVSLTKSYSMYAGATDAMIQWWYGHNAVGFFLTAGFLGMMYYFVPKQAERPIYSYRLSIVHFWALISIYIWAGPHHLHYTALPDWAQSLG
;
A
#
# COMPACT_ATOMS: atom_id res chain seq x y z
N GLN A 1 11.36 12.94 -20.55
CA GLN A 1 11.80 11.98 -19.51
C GLN A 1 12.57 12.74 -18.43
N ALA A 2 12.35 12.38 -17.17
CA ALA A 2 13.12 12.87 -16.03
C ALA A 2 14.01 11.73 -15.50
N ARG A 3 15.21 12.07 -15.02
CA ARG A 3 16.02 11.13 -14.24
C ARG A 3 15.41 10.99 -12.85
N LEU A 4 15.70 9.87 -12.18
CA LEU A 4 15.35 9.70 -10.76
C LEU A 4 15.89 10.88 -9.94
N VAL A 5 15.15 11.27 -8.92
CA VAL A 5 15.54 12.38 -8.05
C VAL A 5 16.85 12.10 -7.34
N SER A 6 17.12 10.83 -7.00
CA SER A 6 18.33 10.35 -6.34
C SER A 6 18.50 8.85 -6.59
N ASP A 7 19.63 8.47 -7.19
CA ASP A 7 19.97 7.06 -7.42
C ASP A 7 20.33 6.36 -6.09
N GLY A 8 20.96 7.07 -5.15
CA GLY A 8 21.26 6.53 -3.83
C GLY A 8 20.00 6.21 -3.02
N LEU A 9 18.98 7.08 -3.07
CA LEU A 9 17.71 6.83 -2.39
C LEU A 9 16.94 5.69 -3.05
N ALA A 10 17.01 5.57 -4.38
CA ALA A 10 16.42 4.43 -5.11
C ALA A 10 17.11 3.11 -4.74
N ALA A 11 18.43 3.10 -4.64
CA ALA A 11 19.19 1.94 -4.17
C ALA A 11 18.83 1.57 -2.72
N PHE A 12 18.70 2.57 -1.83
CA PHE A 12 18.26 2.35 -0.45
C PHE A 12 16.85 1.72 -0.41
N THR A 13 15.92 2.21 -1.23
CA THR A 13 14.56 1.66 -1.34
C THR A 13 14.62 0.19 -1.75
N PHE A 14 15.41 -0.15 -2.77
CA PHE A 14 15.52 -1.53 -3.25
C PHE A 14 16.12 -2.46 -2.20
N TRP A 15 17.29 -2.09 -1.66
CA TRP A 15 17.99 -2.95 -0.70
C TRP A 15 17.29 -3.01 0.66
N GLY A 16 16.68 -1.90 1.09
CA GLY A 16 15.84 -1.88 2.29
C GLY A 16 14.66 -2.84 2.19
N TRP A 17 14.02 -2.90 1.01
CA TRP A 17 12.94 -3.87 0.78
C TRP A 17 13.47 -5.32 0.79
N GLN A 18 14.65 -5.59 0.22
CA GLN A 18 15.27 -6.92 0.32
C GLN A 18 15.57 -7.28 1.79
N ALA A 19 16.04 -6.32 2.59
CA ALA A 19 16.25 -6.55 4.02
C ALA A 19 14.95 -6.91 4.76
N VAL A 20 13.83 -6.23 4.46
CA VAL A 20 12.50 -6.59 5.00
C VAL A 20 12.14 -8.03 4.65
N ILE A 21 12.32 -8.45 3.38
CA ILE A 21 12.03 -9.83 2.94
C ILE A 21 12.89 -10.85 3.69
N VAL A 22 14.18 -10.60 3.83
CA VAL A 22 15.09 -11.49 4.56
C VAL A 22 14.68 -11.61 6.03
N LEU A 23 14.34 -10.49 6.68
CA LEU A 23 13.87 -10.49 8.06
C LEU A 23 12.56 -11.27 8.19
N ALA A 24 11.61 -11.11 7.26
CA ALA A 24 10.36 -11.88 7.24
C ALA A 24 10.62 -13.39 7.12
N VAL A 25 11.50 -13.80 6.20
CA VAL A 25 11.89 -15.21 6.01
C VAL A 25 12.52 -15.82 7.28
N ILE A 26 13.21 -15.01 8.07
CA ILE A 26 13.83 -15.48 9.32
C ILE A 26 12.79 -15.50 10.46
N THR A 27 12.05 -14.39 10.65
CA THR A 27 11.23 -14.21 11.86
C THR A 27 9.93 -15.00 11.82
N LEU A 28 9.27 -15.14 10.68
CA LEU A 28 8.00 -15.84 10.59
C LEU A 28 8.13 -17.35 10.92
N PRO A 29 9.11 -18.12 10.40
CA PRO A 29 9.29 -19.52 10.81
C PRO A 29 9.69 -19.68 12.28
N MET A 30 10.26 -18.64 12.90
CA MET A 30 10.56 -18.63 14.34
C MET A 30 9.32 -18.37 15.21
N GLY A 31 8.16 -18.12 14.61
CA GLY A 31 6.92 -17.78 15.32
C GLY A 31 6.89 -16.34 15.86
N LEU A 32 7.78 -15.46 15.40
CA LEU A 32 7.78 -14.04 15.75
C LEU A 32 6.80 -13.30 14.86
N THR A 33 5.54 -13.26 15.28
CA THR A 33 4.45 -12.76 14.49
C THR A 33 3.42 -12.00 15.34
N SER A 34 2.83 -10.93 14.77
CA SER A 34 1.72 -10.20 15.36
C SER A 34 0.38 -10.94 15.26
N THR A 35 0.27 -11.98 14.45
CA THR A 35 -0.97 -12.71 14.12
C THR A 35 -2.01 -11.91 13.31
N LYS A 36 -1.71 -10.69 12.88
CA LYS A 36 -2.57 -9.93 11.97
C LYS A 36 -2.35 -10.41 10.53
N GLU A 37 -3.38 -10.89 9.88
CA GLU A 37 -3.32 -11.38 8.50
C GLU A 37 -2.87 -10.25 7.54
N TYR A 38 -1.90 -10.56 6.68
CA TYR A 38 -1.16 -9.63 5.82
C TYR A 38 -0.29 -8.58 6.54
N ALA A 39 -0.20 -8.62 7.86
CA ALA A 39 0.61 -7.72 8.69
C ALA A 39 1.24 -8.50 9.86
N GLU A 40 1.75 -9.66 9.56
CA GLU A 40 2.27 -10.62 10.55
C GLU A 40 3.58 -10.18 11.20
N LEU A 41 4.30 -9.24 10.58
CA LEU A 41 5.63 -8.82 11.06
C LEU A 41 5.51 -8.02 12.34
N GLU A 42 6.56 -8.12 13.17
CA GLU A 42 6.62 -7.39 14.44
C GLU A 42 7.16 -5.96 14.27
N TRP A 43 6.85 -5.10 15.19
CA TRP A 43 7.05 -3.65 15.18
C TRP A 43 8.42 -3.14 14.67
N PRO A 44 9.59 -3.80 14.93
CA PRO A 44 10.86 -3.29 14.41
C PRO A 44 10.93 -3.38 12.87
N ILE A 45 10.32 -4.43 12.30
CA ILE A 45 10.26 -4.62 10.85
C ILE A 45 9.20 -3.69 10.25
N ASP A 46 8.07 -3.45 10.94
CA ASP A 46 7.07 -2.47 10.53
C ASP A 46 7.66 -1.05 10.42
N ILE A 47 8.51 -0.66 11.37
CA ILE A 47 9.24 0.61 11.29
C ILE A 47 10.17 0.63 10.08
N LEU A 48 10.91 -0.45 9.83
CA LEU A 48 11.78 -0.54 8.64
C LEU A 48 10.96 -0.43 7.35
N ILE A 49 9.81 -1.10 7.26
CA ILE A 49 8.87 -0.98 6.13
C ILE A 49 8.47 0.48 5.95
N ALA A 50 8.06 1.16 7.01
CA ALA A 50 7.66 2.57 6.95
C ALA A 50 8.79 3.47 6.42
N VAL A 51 10.03 3.30 6.90
CA VAL A 51 11.20 4.06 6.46
C VAL A 51 11.51 3.81 4.97
N VAL A 52 11.51 2.55 4.55
CA VAL A 52 11.72 2.17 3.14
C VAL A 52 10.60 2.71 2.26
N TRP A 53 9.37 2.67 2.74
CA TRP A 53 8.21 3.19 2.00
C TRP A 53 8.25 4.71 1.82
N VAL A 54 8.64 5.44 2.85
CA VAL A 54 8.87 6.89 2.76
C VAL A 54 9.98 7.21 1.75
N SER A 55 11.07 6.43 1.73
CA SER A 55 12.12 6.62 0.74
C SER A 55 11.60 6.39 -0.69
N TYR A 56 10.76 5.37 -0.89
CA TYR A 56 10.08 5.13 -2.18
C TYR A 56 9.18 6.30 -2.58
N ALA A 57 8.38 6.82 -1.65
CA ALA A 57 7.55 8.00 -1.88
C ALA A 57 8.40 9.22 -2.31
N LEU A 58 9.51 9.47 -1.64
CA LEU A 58 10.43 10.56 -1.99
C LEU A 58 11.04 10.38 -3.39
N VAL A 59 11.44 9.15 -3.75
CA VAL A 59 11.94 8.86 -5.10
C VAL A 59 10.87 9.11 -6.14
N PHE A 60 9.65 8.61 -5.93
CA PHE A 60 8.56 8.74 -6.88
C PHE A 60 8.11 10.19 -7.03
N PHE A 61 7.67 10.83 -5.94
CA PHE A 61 7.16 12.20 -6.01
C PHE A 61 8.25 13.21 -6.36
N GLY A 62 9.47 13.05 -5.85
CA GLY A 62 10.60 13.89 -6.23
C GLY A 62 10.92 13.80 -7.72
N THR A 63 10.80 12.62 -8.32
CA THR A 63 10.98 12.43 -9.76
C THR A 63 9.83 13.07 -10.55
N ILE A 64 8.58 12.90 -10.09
CA ILE A 64 7.40 13.55 -10.70
C ILE A 64 7.52 15.09 -10.63
N MET A 65 8.01 15.63 -9.54
CA MET A 65 8.23 17.09 -9.41
C MET A 65 9.25 17.63 -10.41
N LYS A 66 10.27 16.84 -10.76
CA LYS A 66 11.28 17.18 -11.77
C LYS A 66 10.85 16.94 -13.23
N ARG A 67 9.61 16.52 -13.46
CA ARG A 67 9.11 16.26 -14.81
C ARG A 67 9.14 17.51 -15.70
N LYS A 68 9.41 17.32 -16.97
CA LYS A 68 9.40 18.41 -17.97
C LYS A 68 8.01 18.63 -18.57
N MET A 69 7.17 17.61 -18.60
CA MET A 69 5.80 17.67 -19.12
C MET A 69 4.83 18.10 -18.02
N LYS A 70 3.93 19.02 -18.31
CA LYS A 70 2.90 19.45 -17.33
C LYS A 70 1.92 18.33 -16.98
N HIS A 71 1.53 17.57 -17.99
CA HIS A 71 0.59 16.47 -17.84
C HIS A 71 1.20 15.31 -17.06
N ILE A 72 0.43 14.75 -16.13
CA ILE A 72 0.75 13.51 -15.41
C ILE A 72 -0.18 12.44 -15.94
N TYR A 73 0.39 11.40 -16.56
CA TYR A 73 -0.37 10.31 -17.13
C TYR A 73 -1.05 9.46 -16.04
N VAL A 74 -2.23 8.94 -16.34
CA VAL A 74 -3.08 8.20 -15.36
C VAL A 74 -2.37 7.03 -14.67
N GLY A 75 -1.47 6.32 -15.35
CA GLY A 75 -0.64 5.30 -14.72
C GLY A 75 0.15 5.81 -13.51
N ASN A 76 0.67 7.04 -13.60
CA ASN A 76 1.34 7.68 -12.46
C ASN A 76 0.36 8.10 -11.35
N TRP A 77 -0.91 8.35 -11.67
CA TRP A 77 -1.93 8.60 -10.64
C TRP A 77 -2.17 7.35 -9.80
N PHE A 78 -2.28 6.18 -10.45
CA PHE A 78 -2.40 4.90 -9.75
C PHE A 78 -1.20 4.62 -8.85
N PHE A 79 0.04 4.84 -9.32
CA PHE A 79 1.23 4.71 -8.48
C PHE A 79 1.25 5.71 -7.33
N GLY A 80 0.90 6.98 -7.57
CA GLY A 80 0.83 7.98 -6.51
C GLY A 80 -0.23 7.65 -5.45
N GLY A 81 -1.42 7.25 -5.89
CA GLY A 81 -2.49 6.79 -5.01
C GLY A 81 -2.08 5.57 -4.18
N PHE A 82 -1.49 4.58 -4.82
CA PHE A 82 -0.95 3.38 -4.18
C PHE A 82 0.09 3.74 -3.09
N ILE A 83 1.06 4.59 -3.40
CA ILE A 83 2.13 4.95 -2.46
C ILE A 83 1.57 5.63 -1.22
N ILE A 84 0.67 6.61 -1.38
CA ILE A 84 0.08 7.35 -0.25
C ILE A 84 -0.82 6.44 0.57
N THR A 85 -1.71 5.71 -0.09
CA THR A 85 -2.71 4.88 0.59
C THR A 85 -2.04 3.78 1.40
N VAL A 86 -1.09 3.05 0.82
CA VAL A 86 -0.38 1.98 1.53
C VAL A 86 0.42 2.51 2.72
N ALA A 87 1.02 3.70 2.61
CA ALA A 87 1.69 4.32 3.75
C ALA A 87 0.74 4.54 4.93
N VAL A 88 -0.43 5.13 4.67
CA VAL A 88 -1.45 5.39 5.70
C VAL A 88 -1.97 4.08 6.30
N LEU A 89 -2.32 3.12 5.44
CA LEU A 89 -2.84 1.82 5.85
C LEU A 89 -1.85 1.07 6.74
N HIS A 90 -0.58 1.01 6.32
CA HIS A 90 0.48 0.33 7.08
C HIS A 90 0.69 0.99 8.45
N ILE A 91 0.84 2.31 8.49
CA ILE A 91 1.06 3.02 9.75
C ILE A 91 -0.12 2.80 10.71
N VAL A 92 -1.35 2.98 10.24
CA VAL A 92 -2.54 2.85 11.10
C VAL A 92 -2.70 1.42 11.61
N ASN A 93 -2.54 0.41 10.73
CA ASN A 93 -2.73 -0.99 11.12
C ASN A 93 -1.60 -1.52 12.04
N SER A 94 -0.37 -1.05 11.84
CA SER A 94 0.80 -1.49 12.62
C SER A 94 1.01 -0.72 13.92
N MET A 95 0.05 0.16 14.32
CA MET A 95 0.11 0.82 15.61
C MET A 95 0.00 -0.21 16.73
N ALA A 96 1.07 -0.33 17.50
CA ALA A 96 1.21 -1.34 18.55
C ALA A 96 1.97 -0.80 19.76
N VAL A 97 1.79 -1.46 20.91
CA VAL A 97 2.55 -1.22 22.14
C VAL A 97 3.62 -2.31 22.23
N PRO A 98 4.91 -1.98 22.03
CA PRO A 98 6.00 -2.92 22.20
C PRO A 98 6.17 -3.38 23.65
N VAL A 99 6.34 -4.67 23.86
CA VAL A 99 6.68 -5.26 25.17
C VAL A 99 8.06 -5.90 25.16
N SER A 100 8.59 -6.25 23.99
CA SER A 100 9.96 -6.66 23.78
C SER A 100 10.37 -6.33 22.33
N LEU A 101 11.62 -6.61 21.95
CA LEU A 101 12.06 -6.47 20.56
C LEU A 101 11.34 -7.41 19.57
N THR A 102 10.78 -8.49 20.08
CA THR A 102 10.17 -9.53 19.26
C THR A 102 8.68 -9.71 19.53
N LYS A 103 8.08 -8.82 20.33
CA LYS A 103 6.66 -8.89 20.66
C LYS A 103 6.05 -7.52 20.92
N SER A 104 4.90 -7.31 20.32
CA SER A 104 4.02 -6.16 20.57
C SER A 104 2.55 -6.59 20.63
N TYR A 105 1.70 -5.69 21.08
CA TYR A 105 0.25 -5.86 21.08
C TYR A 105 -0.41 -4.69 20.37
N SER A 106 -1.49 -4.96 19.62
CA SER A 106 -2.24 -3.94 18.92
C SER A 106 -2.70 -2.82 19.88
N MET A 107 -2.68 -1.58 19.40
CA MET A 107 -3.31 -0.46 20.11
C MET A 107 -4.84 -0.52 20.09
N TYR A 108 -5.42 -1.34 19.24
CA TYR A 108 -6.85 -1.51 19.07
C TYR A 108 -7.32 -2.81 19.70
N ALA A 109 -8.62 -2.91 20.00
CA ALA A 109 -9.19 -4.10 20.63
C ALA A 109 -10.54 -4.47 19.98
N GLY A 110 -10.88 -5.76 20.06
CA GLY A 110 -12.16 -6.30 19.64
C GLY A 110 -12.51 -6.03 18.20
N ALA A 111 -13.76 -5.65 17.93
CA ALA A 111 -14.27 -5.37 16.59
C ALA A 111 -13.53 -4.22 15.90
N THR A 112 -13.02 -3.24 16.66
CA THR A 112 -12.23 -2.14 16.11
C THR A 112 -10.89 -2.64 15.55
N ASP A 113 -10.21 -3.53 16.27
CA ASP A 113 -8.96 -4.13 15.79
C ASP A 113 -9.18 -4.94 14.52
N ALA A 114 -10.23 -5.75 14.49
CA ALA A 114 -10.61 -6.51 13.30
C ALA A 114 -10.96 -5.60 12.11
N MET A 115 -11.68 -4.51 12.34
CA MET A 115 -12.03 -3.55 11.29
C MET A 115 -10.80 -2.86 10.71
N ILE A 116 -9.88 -2.42 11.55
CA ILE A 116 -8.65 -1.75 11.10
C ILE A 116 -7.74 -2.74 10.37
N GLN A 117 -7.62 -3.96 10.90
CA GLN A 117 -6.83 -5.00 10.25
C GLN A 117 -7.40 -5.35 8.86
N TRP A 118 -8.71 -5.44 8.69
CA TRP A 118 -9.30 -5.74 7.39
C TRP A 118 -9.43 -4.52 6.48
N TRP A 119 -9.50 -3.30 7.03
CA TRP A 119 -9.27 -2.10 6.22
C TRP A 119 -7.87 -2.12 5.58
N TYR A 120 -6.85 -2.49 6.36
CA TYR A 120 -5.51 -2.73 5.84
C TYR A 120 -5.46 -3.96 4.92
N GLY A 121 -5.92 -5.12 5.37
CA GLY A 121 -5.80 -6.40 4.66
C GLY A 121 -6.46 -6.40 3.29
N HIS A 122 -7.69 -5.89 3.19
CA HIS A 122 -8.36 -5.69 1.91
C HIS A 122 -7.55 -4.76 0.98
N ASN A 123 -7.05 -3.66 1.52
CA ASN A 123 -6.33 -2.67 0.74
C ASN A 123 -4.86 -3.04 0.48
N ALA A 124 -4.27 -3.99 1.19
CA ALA A 124 -3.03 -4.62 0.78
C ALA A 124 -3.18 -5.28 -0.60
N VAL A 125 -4.34 -5.87 -0.89
CA VAL A 125 -4.66 -6.37 -2.23
C VAL A 125 -5.16 -5.24 -3.13
N GLY A 126 -6.06 -4.40 -2.64
CA GLY A 126 -6.71 -3.34 -3.44
C GLY A 126 -5.77 -2.23 -3.89
N PHE A 127 -4.82 -1.82 -3.06
CA PHE A 127 -3.90 -0.73 -3.39
C PHE A 127 -2.48 -1.21 -3.65
N PHE A 128 -1.90 -2.04 -2.81
CA PHE A 128 -0.55 -2.51 -3.06
C PHE A 128 -0.48 -3.35 -4.35
N LEU A 129 -1.39 -4.30 -4.54
CA LEU A 129 -1.42 -5.13 -5.74
C LEU A 129 -2.23 -4.47 -6.87
N THR A 130 -3.53 -4.27 -6.68
CA THR A 130 -4.43 -3.86 -7.77
C THR A 130 -4.07 -2.48 -8.32
N ALA A 131 -3.94 -1.45 -7.49
CA ALA A 131 -3.59 -0.12 -7.98
C ALA A 131 -2.17 -0.07 -8.56
N GLY A 132 -1.20 -0.80 -7.98
CA GLY A 132 0.14 -0.95 -8.51
C GLY A 132 0.14 -1.61 -9.89
N PHE A 133 -0.57 -2.73 -10.05
CA PHE A 133 -0.70 -3.41 -11.34
C PHE A 133 -1.45 -2.59 -12.38
N LEU A 134 -2.50 -1.87 -11.98
CA LEU A 134 -3.21 -0.95 -12.87
C LEU A 134 -2.30 0.16 -13.38
N GLY A 135 -1.43 0.71 -12.54
CA GLY A 135 -0.41 1.67 -12.96
C GLY A 135 0.49 1.10 -14.06
N MET A 136 0.96 -0.14 -13.89
CA MET A 136 1.73 -0.85 -14.90
C MET A 136 0.90 -1.16 -16.16
N MET A 137 -0.32 -1.65 -16.01
CA MET A 137 -1.19 -1.98 -17.15
C MET A 137 -1.50 -0.76 -18.00
N TYR A 138 -1.84 0.37 -17.40
CA TYR A 138 -2.06 1.63 -18.13
C TYR A 138 -0.83 2.12 -18.87
N TYR A 139 0.36 1.73 -18.46
CA TYR A 139 1.60 2.05 -19.18
C TYR A 139 1.96 1.00 -20.22
N PHE A 140 2.05 -0.27 -19.83
CA PHE A 140 2.61 -1.31 -20.70
C PHE A 140 1.63 -1.80 -21.75
N VAL A 141 0.34 -1.91 -21.46
CA VAL A 141 -0.64 -2.42 -22.43
C VAL A 141 -0.76 -1.51 -23.65
N PRO A 142 -0.97 -0.18 -23.50
CA PRO A 142 -0.99 0.71 -24.66
C PRO A 142 0.34 0.72 -25.42
N LYS A 143 1.45 0.68 -24.70
CA LYS A 143 2.79 0.65 -25.32
C LYS A 143 3.01 -0.62 -26.15
N GLN A 144 2.64 -1.79 -25.63
CA GLN A 144 2.80 -3.07 -26.32
C GLN A 144 1.83 -3.23 -27.49
N ALA A 145 0.63 -2.67 -27.35
CA ALA A 145 -0.37 -2.65 -28.43
C ALA A 145 -0.08 -1.58 -29.50
N GLU A 146 0.93 -0.72 -29.29
CA GLU A 146 1.26 0.44 -30.15
C GLU A 146 0.05 1.36 -30.41
N ARG A 147 -0.83 1.49 -29.40
CA ARG A 147 -2.05 2.28 -29.48
C ARG A 147 -2.27 3.06 -28.17
N PRO A 148 -2.90 4.23 -28.24
CA PRO A 148 -3.32 4.94 -27.02
C PRO A 148 -4.38 4.11 -26.28
N ILE A 149 -4.59 4.40 -25.00
CA ILE A 149 -5.70 3.82 -24.24
C ILE A 149 -7.03 4.20 -24.93
N TYR A 150 -7.99 3.27 -24.89
CA TYR A 150 -9.29 3.44 -25.56
C TYR A 150 -10.00 4.74 -25.16
N SER A 151 -10.02 5.05 -23.89
CA SER A 151 -10.62 6.30 -23.37
C SER A 151 -9.87 6.80 -22.16
N TYR A 152 -9.21 7.94 -22.29
CA TYR A 152 -8.56 8.61 -21.16
C TYR A 152 -9.55 9.09 -20.09
N ARG A 153 -10.75 9.51 -20.50
CA ARG A 153 -11.83 9.91 -19.57
C ARG A 153 -12.28 8.73 -18.69
N LEU A 154 -12.47 7.55 -19.27
CA LEU A 154 -12.82 6.35 -18.50
C LEU A 154 -11.69 5.93 -17.55
N SER A 155 -10.43 6.15 -17.90
CA SER A 155 -9.31 5.87 -16.99
C SER A 155 -9.32 6.77 -15.76
N ILE A 156 -9.76 8.03 -15.91
CA ILE A 156 -9.94 8.96 -14.78
C ILE A 156 -11.11 8.51 -13.88
N VAL A 157 -12.23 8.12 -14.49
CA VAL A 157 -13.38 7.58 -13.75
C VAL A 157 -12.97 6.33 -12.98
N HIS A 158 -12.24 5.41 -13.61
CA HIS A 158 -11.72 4.20 -12.98
C HIS A 158 -10.81 4.52 -11.78
N PHE A 159 -9.88 5.45 -11.94
CA PHE A 159 -9.00 5.87 -10.84
C PHE A 159 -9.81 6.37 -9.64
N TRP A 160 -10.72 7.32 -9.86
CA TRP A 160 -11.50 7.90 -8.76
C TRP A 160 -12.49 6.92 -8.14
N ALA A 161 -13.11 6.04 -8.92
CA ALA A 161 -13.96 4.97 -8.39
C ALA A 161 -13.16 4.03 -7.46
N LEU A 162 -11.95 3.64 -7.87
CA LEU A 162 -11.08 2.82 -7.03
C LEU A 162 -10.72 3.54 -5.72
N ILE A 163 -10.23 4.77 -5.81
CA ILE A 163 -9.78 5.54 -4.64
C ILE A 163 -10.92 5.84 -3.67
N SER A 164 -12.09 6.26 -4.17
CA SER A 164 -13.16 6.78 -3.31
C SER A 164 -14.09 5.70 -2.73
N ILE A 165 -14.26 4.58 -3.42
CA ILE A 165 -15.21 3.53 -3.01
C ILE A 165 -14.47 2.28 -2.54
N TYR A 166 -13.55 1.77 -3.36
CA TYR A 166 -12.91 0.48 -3.11
C TYR A 166 -12.06 0.46 -1.83
N ILE A 167 -11.51 1.61 -1.42
CA ILE A 167 -10.77 1.72 -0.15
C ILE A 167 -11.60 1.33 1.08
N TRP A 168 -12.92 1.45 1.00
CA TRP A 168 -13.83 1.15 2.12
C TRP A 168 -14.39 -0.28 2.09
N ALA A 169 -14.03 -1.08 1.10
CA ALA A 169 -14.57 -2.42 0.94
C ALA A 169 -14.06 -3.43 1.98
N GLY A 170 -13.03 -3.09 2.80
CA GLY A 170 -12.47 -3.98 3.83
C GLY A 170 -13.50 -4.63 4.77
N PRO A 171 -14.53 -3.92 5.26
CA PRO A 171 -15.55 -4.51 6.12
C PRO A 171 -16.31 -5.70 5.53
N HIS A 172 -16.28 -5.95 4.22
CA HIS A 172 -16.90 -7.15 3.64
C HIS A 172 -16.29 -8.47 4.15
N HIS A 173 -15.07 -8.43 4.67
CA HIS A 173 -14.46 -9.60 5.35
C HIS A 173 -15.09 -9.90 6.70
N LEU A 174 -15.89 -8.98 7.24
CA LEU A 174 -16.43 -9.01 8.58
C LEU A 174 -17.98 -8.94 8.60
N HIS A 175 -18.63 -9.35 7.51
CA HIS A 175 -20.09 -9.43 7.45
C HIS A 175 -20.64 -10.34 8.56
N TYR A 176 -21.78 -9.95 9.13
CA TYR A 176 -22.44 -10.67 10.22
C TYR A 176 -21.65 -10.76 11.52
N THR A 177 -20.66 -9.88 11.68
CA THR A 177 -19.92 -9.71 12.93
C THR A 177 -20.44 -8.51 13.74
N ALA A 178 -19.77 -8.18 14.85
CA ALA A 178 -20.15 -7.05 15.71
C ALA A 178 -19.75 -5.66 15.16
N LEU A 179 -19.54 -5.53 13.85
CA LEU A 179 -19.33 -4.23 13.22
C LEU A 179 -20.63 -3.42 13.15
N PRO A 180 -20.54 -2.07 13.19
CA PRO A 180 -21.67 -1.20 12.92
C PRO A 180 -22.31 -1.47 11.55
N ASP A 181 -23.64 -1.34 11.44
CA ASP A 181 -24.36 -1.58 10.20
C ASP A 181 -23.89 -0.74 9.03
N TRP A 182 -23.50 0.50 9.27
CA TRP A 182 -22.94 1.37 8.23
C TRP A 182 -21.66 0.80 7.61
N ALA A 183 -20.80 0.21 8.42
CA ALA A 183 -19.54 -0.36 7.96
C ALA A 183 -19.79 -1.64 7.12
N GLN A 184 -20.72 -2.49 7.56
CA GLN A 184 -21.09 -3.67 6.81
C GLN A 184 -21.81 -3.33 5.49
N SER A 185 -22.65 -2.30 5.49
CA SER A 185 -23.36 -1.85 4.28
C SER A 185 -22.42 -1.19 3.27
N LEU A 186 -21.39 -0.51 3.72
CA LEU A 186 -20.39 0.13 2.85
C LEU A 186 -19.42 -0.89 2.25
N GLY A 187 -19.04 -1.91 3.01
CA GLY A 187 -18.15 -3.00 2.58
C GLY A 187 -18.81 -3.95 1.61
#